data_85563f477ab4de74c22866d93c3d5ba1
#
_entry.id   85563f477ab4de74c22866d93c3d5ba1
#
_cell.length_a   1.000
_cell.length_b   1.000
_cell.length_c   1.000
_cell.angle_alpha   90.00
_cell.angle_beta   90.00
_cell.angle_gamma   90.00
#
_symmetry.space_group_name_H-M   'P 1'
#
loop_
_entity.id
_entity.type
_entity.pdbx_description
1 polymer ?
#
loop_
_entity_poly.entity_id
_entity_poly.type
_entity_poly.pdbx_seq_one_letter_code
_entity_poly.pdbx_strand_id
1 'polypeptide(L)'
;MQLFVIFSTYFPEYFFYFFITYTILMTVVLVIYVGRRAKPLIKDLETVMQGRAIYKVKREELQEIMLKDPEYLEVMRKKLKVGVIQWVFFMISLAIFLTPYLREGLRYGITTMLLHSLKGKQIPYILGGVEKLSLLVSYELLYMSFMLIALMMSRIAKILMRDRVGVIIPNTYTLTDRGIVIDNRIPLKFPIEIINYRIKRRKYLEIELKEQIGREFMQPTRRIRFYSKSPGKLWTLIRDLCNVSSSE
;
A
#
# COMPACT_ATOMS: atom_id res chain seq x y z
N MET A 1 -8.33 -11.80 15.64
CA MET A 1 -8.68 -10.61 16.44
C MET A 1 -9.51 -11.00 17.66
N GLN A 2 -10.62 -11.72 17.53
CA GLN A 2 -11.49 -12.14 18.64
C GLN A 2 -10.75 -12.86 19.79
N LEU A 3 -9.92 -13.85 19.47
CA LEU A 3 -9.09 -14.54 20.46
C LEU A 3 -8.20 -13.59 21.27
N PHE A 4 -7.62 -12.60 20.60
CA PHE A 4 -6.78 -11.60 21.26
C PHE A 4 -7.57 -10.73 22.23
N VAL A 5 -8.80 -10.33 21.88
CA VAL A 5 -9.71 -9.57 22.76
C VAL A 5 -10.07 -10.40 23.98
N ILE A 6 -10.42 -11.67 23.79
CA ILE A 6 -10.76 -12.60 24.89
C ILE A 6 -9.57 -12.71 25.85
N PHE A 7 -8.37 -13.02 25.35
CA PHE A 7 -7.18 -13.13 26.18
C PHE A 7 -6.86 -11.83 26.91
N SER A 8 -6.97 -10.68 26.25
CA SER A 8 -6.75 -9.36 26.87
C SER A 8 -7.76 -9.05 27.99
N THR A 9 -8.97 -9.59 27.88
CA THR A 9 -10.03 -9.41 28.90
C THR A 9 -9.78 -10.27 30.13
N TYR A 10 -9.36 -11.51 29.94
CA TYR A 10 -9.18 -12.45 31.05
C TYR A 10 -7.80 -12.35 31.70
N PHE A 11 -6.79 -11.91 30.96
CA PHE A 11 -5.39 -11.82 31.40
C PHE A 11 -4.77 -10.47 31.02
N PRO A 12 -5.25 -9.35 31.60
CA PRO A 12 -4.83 -8.01 31.22
C PRO A 12 -3.34 -7.74 31.47
N GLU A 13 -2.73 -8.42 32.48
CA GLU A 13 -1.31 -8.35 32.79
C GLU A 13 -0.41 -8.89 31.66
N TYR A 14 -0.92 -9.82 30.86
CA TYR A 14 -0.20 -10.39 29.73
C TYR A 14 -0.52 -9.70 28.39
N PHE A 15 -1.28 -8.61 28.41
CA PHE A 15 -1.70 -7.87 27.20
C PHE A 15 -0.54 -7.59 26.23
N PHE A 16 0.58 -7.11 26.77
CA PHE A 16 1.75 -6.76 25.95
C PHE A 16 2.36 -7.98 25.26
N TYR A 17 2.47 -9.09 25.95
CA TYR A 17 2.97 -10.34 25.37
C TYR A 17 2.04 -10.88 24.28
N PHE A 18 0.75 -10.86 24.51
CA PHE A 18 -0.25 -11.26 23.52
C PHE A 18 -0.22 -10.33 22.29
N PHE A 19 -0.08 -9.03 22.50
CA PHE A 19 0.03 -8.06 21.41
C PHE A 19 1.25 -8.31 20.52
N ILE A 20 2.41 -8.53 21.14
CA ILE A 20 3.64 -8.85 20.39
C ILE A 20 3.48 -10.16 19.63
N THR A 21 3.02 -11.22 20.31
CA THR A 21 2.81 -12.55 19.69
C THR A 21 1.85 -12.47 18.52
N TYR A 22 0.73 -11.78 18.68
CA TYR A 22 -0.24 -11.57 17.62
C TYR A 22 0.36 -10.79 16.44
N THR A 23 1.13 -9.75 16.73
CA THR A 23 1.78 -8.93 15.68
C THR A 23 2.80 -9.74 14.88
N ILE A 24 3.60 -10.56 15.56
CA ILE A 24 4.56 -11.48 14.90
C ILE A 24 3.80 -12.49 14.04
N LEU A 25 2.77 -13.14 14.58
CA LEU A 25 1.98 -14.13 13.85
C LEU A 25 1.35 -13.52 12.59
N MET A 26 0.71 -12.35 12.72
CA MET A 26 0.10 -11.63 11.59
C MET A 26 1.14 -11.21 10.56
N THR A 27 2.32 -10.79 11.00
CA THR A 27 3.43 -10.45 10.10
C THR A 27 3.89 -11.68 9.31
N VAL A 28 4.06 -12.83 9.97
CA VAL A 28 4.42 -14.09 9.31
C VAL A 28 3.37 -14.49 8.28
N VAL A 29 2.09 -14.46 8.64
CA VAL A 29 0.97 -14.76 7.73
C VAL A 29 0.98 -13.81 6.54
N LEU A 30 1.19 -12.51 6.76
CA LEU A 30 1.28 -11.50 5.71
C LEU A 30 2.45 -11.78 4.76
N VAL A 31 3.64 -12.10 5.30
CA VAL A 31 4.83 -12.42 4.50
C VAL A 31 4.60 -13.66 3.63
N ILE A 32 3.99 -14.71 4.19
CA ILE A 32 3.65 -15.92 3.42
C ILE A 32 2.63 -15.60 2.32
N TYR A 33 1.59 -14.85 2.64
CA TYR A 33 0.54 -14.47 1.69
C TYR A 33 1.09 -13.62 0.54
N VAL A 34 1.88 -12.59 0.87
CA VAL A 34 2.54 -11.71 -0.11
C VAL A 34 3.55 -12.50 -0.93
N GLY A 35 4.37 -13.36 -0.29
CA GLY A 35 5.34 -14.20 -0.98
C GLY A 35 4.72 -15.14 -2.00
N ARG A 36 3.57 -15.76 -1.66
CA ARG A 36 2.84 -16.63 -2.62
C ARG A 36 2.34 -15.86 -3.83
N ARG A 37 1.84 -14.64 -3.63
CA ARG A 37 1.36 -13.78 -4.72
C ARG A 37 2.49 -13.16 -5.56
N ALA A 38 3.67 -12.99 -4.98
CA ALA A 38 4.83 -12.45 -5.68
C ALA A 38 5.47 -13.45 -6.66
N LYS A 39 5.26 -14.75 -6.50
CA LYS A 39 5.89 -15.79 -7.35
C LYS A 39 5.71 -15.58 -8.86
N PRO A 40 4.49 -15.33 -9.40
CA PRO A 40 4.33 -15.11 -10.83
C PRO A 40 5.07 -13.86 -11.30
N LEU A 41 5.04 -12.80 -10.50
CA LEU A 41 5.71 -11.53 -10.80
C LEU A 41 7.24 -11.69 -10.83
N ILE A 42 7.81 -12.50 -9.94
CA ILE A 42 9.25 -12.83 -9.94
C ILE A 42 9.61 -13.62 -11.20
N LYS A 43 8.79 -14.60 -11.61
CA LYS A 43 9.01 -15.38 -12.84
C LYS A 43 8.97 -14.49 -14.09
N ASP A 44 8.01 -13.56 -14.16
CA ASP A 44 7.93 -12.60 -15.26
C ASP A 44 9.13 -11.66 -15.25
N LEU A 45 9.57 -11.22 -14.08
CA LEU A 45 10.77 -10.39 -13.93
C LEU A 45 12.01 -11.11 -14.44
N GLU A 46 12.22 -12.37 -14.05
CA GLU A 46 13.33 -13.20 -14.54
C GLU A 46 13.28 -13.33 -16.06
N THR A 47 12.08 -13.63 -16.62
CA THR A 47 11.89 -13.77 -18.05
C THR A 47 12.27 -12.52 -18.83
N VAL A 48 11.83 -11.34 -18.34
CA VAL A 48 12.14 -10.05 -18.99
C VAL A 48 13.59 -9.66 -18.79
N MET A 49 14.20 -9.94 -17.63
CA MET A 49 15.61 -9.64 -17.35
C MET A 49 16.58 -10.51 -18.17
N GLN A 50 16.19 -11.71 -18.56
CA GLN A 50 16.97 -12.58 -19.45
C GLN A 50 16.99 -12.07 -20.90
N GLY A 51 16.11 -11.14 -21.26
CA GLY A 51 16.11 -10.52 -22.57
C GLY A 51 17.33 -9.63 -22.80
N ARG A 52 17.68 -9.42 -24.09
CA ARG A 52 18.75 -8.50 -24.48
C ARG A 52 18.34 -7.06 -24.17
N ALA A 53 19.12 -6.36 -23.35
CA ALA A 53 18.88 -4.94 -23.05
C ALA A 53 19.11 -4.08 -24.31
N ILE A 54 18.06 -3.38 -24.75
CA ILE A 54 18.09 -2.50 -25.94
C ILE A 54 18.28 -1.05 -25.51
N TYR A 55 17.62 -0.65 -24.42
CA TYR A 55 17.69 0.73 -23.93
C TYR A 55 17.63 0.73 -22.40
N LYS A 56 18.59 1.38 -21.76
CA LYS A 56 18.69 1.47 -20.31
C LYS A 56 18.89 2.92 -19.91
N VAL A 57 18.11 3.38 -18.95
CA VAL A 57 18.22 4.73 -18.40
C VAL A 57 18.61 4.66 -16.92
N LYS A 58 19.66 5.39 -16.58
CA LYS A 58 20.18 5.47 -15.22
C LYS A 58 19.41 6.49 -14.40
N ARG A 59 19.43 6.30 -13.09
CA ARG A 59 18.72 7.15 -12.13
C ARG A 59 19.13 8.62 -12.21
N GLU A 60 20.42 8.89 -12.35
CA GLU A 60 20.98 10.24 -12.39
C GLU A 60 20.42 11.03 -13.58
N GLU A 61 20.34 10.40 -14.75
CA GLU A 61 19.78 10.99 -15.95
C GLU A 61 18.30 11.35 -15.84
N LEU A 62 17.54 10.47 -15.18
CA LEU A 62 16.11 10.68 -14.94
C LEU A 62 15.87 11.79 -13.94
N GLN A 63 16.62 11.81 -12.83
CA GLN A 63 16.48 12.81 -11.79
C GLN A 63 16.66 14.23 -12.32
N GLU A 64 17.64 14.45 -13.19
CA GLU A 64 17.87 15.76 -13.80
C GLU A 64 16.64 16.27 -14.59
N ILE A 65 16.00 15.38 -15.35
CA ILE A 65 14.80 15.72 -16.14
C ILE A 65 13.57 15.89 -15.25
N MET A 66 13.40 15.00 -14.27
CA MET A 66 12.27 14.99 -13.34
C MET A 66 12.22 16.25 -12.47
N LEU A 67 13.37 16.67 -11.92
CA LEU A 67 13.46 17.85 -11.07
C LEU A 67 13.15 19.15 -11.81
N LYS A 68 13.33 19.18 -13.13
CA LYS A 68 12.97 20.31 -14.01
C LYS A 68 11.50 20.29 -14.45
N ASP A 69 10.73 19.25 -14.10
CA ASP A 69 9.32 19.14 -14.47
C ASP A 69 8.39 19.52 -13.33
N PRO A 70 7.66 20.66 -13.42
CA PRO A 70 6.78 21.11 -12.37
C PRO A 70 5.63 20.12 -12.08
N GLU A 71 5.16 19.37 -13.09
CA GLU A 71 4.12 18.33 -12.90
C GLU A 71 4.64 17.20 -11.99
N TYR A 72 5.90 16.80 -12.13
CA TYR A 72 6.54 15.83 -11.27
C TYR A 72 6.62 16.31 -9.82
N LEU A 73 7.11 17.54 -9.63
CA LEU A 73 7.26 18.13 -8.30
C LEU A 73 5.91 18.25 -7.58
N GLU A 74 4.85 18.61 -8.30
CA GLU A 74 3.48 18.67 -7.73
C GLU A 74 3.00 17.30 -7.26
N VAL A 75 3.20 16.25 -8.09
CA VAL A 75 2.84 14.87 -7.73
C VAL A 75 3.63 14.40 -6.50
N MET A 76 4.94 14.66 -6.47
CA MET A 76 5.79 14.27 -5.34
C MET A 76 5.41 15.00 -4.06
N ARG A 77 5.12 16.31 -4.14
CA ARG A 77 4.65 17.09 -2.98
C ARG A 77 3.33 16.54 -2.42
N LYS A 78 2.39 16.16 -3.28
CA LYS A 78 1.13 15.54 -2.87
C LYS A 78 1.36 14.18 -2.21
N LYS A 79 2.18 13.32 -2.82
CA LYS A 79 2.54 12.02 -2.23
C LYS A 79 3.17 12.17 -0.85
N LEU A 80 4.10 13.09 -0.72
CA LEU A 80 4.78 13.37 0.56
C LEU A 80 3.81 13.86 1.63
N LYS A 81 2.93 14.82 1.29
CA LYS A 81 1.90 15.30 2.23
C LYS A 81 1.00 14.16 2.72
N VAL A 82 0.51 13.32 1.81
CA VAL A 82 -0.34 12.18 2.18
C VAL A 82 0.44 11.18 3.04
N GLY A 83 1.68 10.88 2.68
CA GLY A 83 2.55 10.00 3.47
C GLY A 83 2.79 10.53 4.88
N VAL A 84 3.07 11.83 5.04
CA VAL A 84 3.25 12.46 6.36
C VAL A 84 1.97 12.37 7.19
N ILE A 85 0.81 12.69 6.59
CA ILE A 85 -0.48 12.58 7.29
C ILE A 85 -0.71 11.15 7.76
N GLN A 86 -0.52 10.15 6.91
CA GLN A 86 -0.67 8.74 7.27
C GLN A 86 0.28 8.34 8.39
N TRP A 87 1.53 8.78 8.32
CA TRP A 87 2.54 8.48 9.35
C TRP A 87 2.17 9.10 10.70
N VAL A 88 1.73 10.37 10.73
CA VAL A 88 1.28 11.04 11.96
C VAL A 88 0.11 10.30 12.60
N PHE A 89 -0.90 9.94 11.81
CA PHE A 89 -2.04 9.17 12.35
C PHE A 89 -1.63 7.78 12.85
N PHE A 90 -0.72 7.10 12.15
CA PHE A 90 -0.18 5.84 12.61
C PHE A 90 0.53 5.99 13.96
N MET A 91 1.37 7.02 14.11
CA MET A 91 2.08 7.30 15.37
C MET A 91 1.13 7.64 16.52
N ILE A 92 0.09 8.43 16.28
CA ILE A 92 -0.95 8.72 17.27
C ILE A 92 -1.66 7.43 17.70
N SER A 93 -2.08 6.60 16.73
CA SER A 93 -2.73 5.33 17.01
C SER A 93 -1.81 4.41 17.82
N LEU A 94 -0.54 4.32 17.44
CA LEU A 94 0.45 3.51 18.14
C LEU A 94 0.68 4.02 19.57
N ALA A 95 0.76 5.34 19.77
CA ALA A 95 0.92 5.95 21.08
C ALA A 95 -0.26 5.59 22.03
N ILE A 96 -1.50 5.62 21.53
CA ILE A 96 -2.68 5.22 22.31
C ILE A 96 -2.57 3.76 22.74
N PHE A 97 -2.15 2.87 21.85
CA PHE A 97 -2.03 1.45 22.14
C PHE A 97 -0.87 1.10 23.06
N LEU A 98 0.30 1.72 22.86
CA LEU A 98 1.51 1.41 23.62
C LEU A 98 1.58 2.12 24.96
N THR A 99 0.90 3.25 25.12
CA THR A 99 0.90 3.99 26.38
C THR A 99 -0.15 3.40 27.32
N PRO A 100 0.24 2.68 28.39
CA PRO A 100 -0.72 2.03 29.29
C PRO A 100 -1.73 3.02 29.86
N TYR A 101 -1.27 4.20 30.25
CA TYR A 101 -2.12 5.23 30.84
C TYR A 101 -3.25 5.69 29.90
N LEU A 102 -2.94 5.95 28.63
CA LEU A 102 -3.95 6.37 27.63
C LEU A 102 -4.93 5.24 27.33
N ARG A 103 -4.42 4.03 27.16
CA ARG A 103 -5.22 2.84 26.91
C ARG A 103 -6.18 2.57 28.06
N GLU A 104 -5.69 2.58 29.31
CA GLU A 104 -6.50 2.35 30.49
C GLU A 104 -7.51 3.46 30.72
N GLY A 105 -7.15 4.72 30.47
CA GLY A 105 -8.07 5.84 30.54
C GLY A 105 -9.24 5.72 29.57
N LEU A 106 -8.96 5.34 28.30
CA LEU A 106 -10.00 5.08 27.31
C LEU A 106 -10.87 3.88 27.69
N ARG A 107 -10.25 2.79 28.13
CA ARG A 107 -10.95 1.60 28.59
C ARG A 107 -11.88 1.92 29.76
N TYR A 108 -11.39 2.64 30.77
CA TYR A 108 -12.17 3.06 31.93
C TYR A 108 -13.38 3.91 31.52
N GLY A 109 -13.19 4.90 30.65
CA GLY A 109 -14.28 5.74 30.14
C GLY A 109 -15.37 4.91 29.42
N ILE A 110 -14.98 4.01 28.53
CA ILE A 110 -15.91 3.13 27.82
C ILE A 110 -16.62 2.19 28.79
N THR A 111 -15.87 1.58 29.72
CA THR A 111 -16.44 0.67 30.73
C THR A 111 -17.47 1.38 31.59
N THR A 112 -17.19 2.59 32.07
CA THR A 112 -18.09 3.39 32.90
C THR A 112 -19.39 3.73 32.15
N MET A 113 -19.30 4.12 30.88
CA MET A 113 -20.47 4.38 30.04
C MET A 113 -21.33 3.12 29.85
N LEU A 114 -20.69 1.97 29.62
CA LEU A 114 -21.38 0.70 29.44
C LEU A 114 -22.05 0.23 30.72
N LEU A 115 -21.35 0.33 31.85
CA LEU A 115 -21.93 -0.02 33.17
C LEU A 115 -23.16 0.84 33.47
N HIS A 116 -23.10 2.13 33.16
CA HIS A 116 -24.25 3.02 33.34
C HIS A 116 -25.45 2.61 32.46
N SER A 117 -25.18 2.25 31.20
CA SER A 117 -26.19 1.82 30.23
C SER A 117 -26.78 0.44 30.49
N LEU A 118 -26.03 -0.42 31.19
CA LEU A 118 -26.43 -1.79 31.52
C LEU A 118 -27.01 -1.92 32.94
N LYS A 119 -27.03 -0.83 33.72
CA LYS A 119 -27.56 -0.80 35.07
C LYS A 119 -29.01 -1.26 35.08
N GLY A 120 -29.31 -2.30 35.85
CA GLY A 120 -30.66 -2.89 35.96
C GLY A 120 -30.96 -4.01 34.93
N LYS A 121 -30.07 -4.34 34.03
CA LYS A 121 -30.24 -5.49 33.11
C LYS A 121 -29.63 -6.76 33.72
N GLN A 122 -30.41 -7.85 33.70
CA GLN A 122 -29.89 -9.17 34.08
C GLN A 122 -29.02 -9.72 32.96
N ILE A 123 -27.72 -9.84 33.22
CA ILE A 123 -26.78 -10.43 32.28
C ILE A 123 -26.48 -11.86 32.69
N PRO A 124 -26.53 -12.84 31.76
CA PRO A 124 -26.26 -14.23 32.08
C PRO A 124 -24.88 -14.41 32.73
N TYR A 125 -24.83 -15.20 33.79
CA TYR A 125 -23.59 -15.50 34.54
C TYR A 125 -22.50 -16.15 33.70
N ILE A 126 -22.88 -16.80 32.60
CA ILE A 126 -21.98 -17.39 31.61
C ILE A 126 -20.97 -16.38 31.03
N LEU A 127 -21.33 -15.09 30.95
CA LEU A 127 -20.47 -14.02 30.48
C LEU A 127 -19.58 -13.40 31.58
N GLY A 128 -19.57 -13.99 32.78
CA GLY A 128 -18.77 -13.52 33.92
C GLY A 128 -19.29 -12.23 34.56
N GLY A 129 -20.57 -11.92 34.36
CA GLY A 129 -21.24 -10.75 34.92
C GLY A 129 -21.04 -9.47 34.10
N VAL A 130 -21.67 -8.38 34.57
CA VAL A 130 -21.67 -7.07 33.88
C VAL A 130 -20.25 -6.51 33.74
N GLU A 131 -19.38 -6.71 34.72
CA GLU A 131 -18.02 -6.18 34.73
C GLU A 131 -17.15 -6.81 33.62
N LYS A 132 -17.14 -8.13 33.51
CA LYS A 132 -16.35 -8.82 32.48
C LYS A 132 -16.89 -8.56 31.08
N LEU A 133 -18.22 -8.51 30.94
CA LEU A 133 -18.85 -8.13 29.68
C LEU A 133 -18.45 -6.70 29.28
N SER A 134 -18.50 -5.75 30.20
CA SER A 134 -18.12 -4.36 29.91
C SER A 134 -16.65 -4.22 29.55
N LEU A 135 -15.76 -4.99 30.19
CA LEU A 135 -14.36 -5.08 29.82
C LEU A 135 -14.16 -5.63 28.39
N LEU A 136 -14.80 -6.74 28.06
CA LEU A 136 -14.73 -7.37 26.75
C LEU A 136 -15.20 -6.40 25.66
N VAL A 137 -16.35 -5.75 25.86
CA VAL A 137 -16.89 -4.76 24.91
C VAL A 137 -15.97 -3.55 24.81
N SER A 138 -15.35 -3.11 25.90
CA SER A 138 -14.39 -1.99 25.89
C SER A 138 -13.16 -2.31 25.05
N TYR A 139 -12.59 -3.49 25.18
CA TYR A 139 -11.48 -3.92 24.32
C TYR A 139 -11.90 -4.06 22.86
N GLU A 140 -13.07 -4.65 22.59
CA GLU A 140 -13.59 -4.77 21.21
C GLU A 140 -13.77 -3.39 20.57
N LEU A 141 -14.36 -2.43 21.28
CA LEU A 141 -14.53 -1.05 20.80
C LEU A 141 -13.19 -0.36 20.57
N LEU A 142 -12.20 -0.58 21.43
CA LEU A 142 -10.86 -0.04 21.26
C LEU A 142 -10.20 -0.56 19.97
N TYR A 143 -10.26 -1.87 19.70
CA TYR A 143 -9.71 -2.47 18.49
C TYR A 143 -10.49 -2.09 17.24
N MET A 144 -11.82 -2.05 17.33
CA MET A 144 -12.65 -1.56 16.22
C MET A 144 -12.35 -0.11 15.87
N SER A 145 -12.16 0.76 16.86
CA SER A 145 -11.80 2.16 16.62
C SER A 145 -10.47 2.28 15.88
N PHE A 146 -9.45 1.50 16.25
CA PHE A 146 -8.18 1.45 15.54
C PHE A 146 -8.35 0.99 14.10
N MET A 147 -9.12 -0.06 13.85
CA MET A 147 -9.41 -0.57 12.52
C MET A 147 -10.18 0.46 11.67
N LEU A 148 -11.17 1.13 12.26
CA LEU A 148 -11.93 2.20 11.60
C LEU A 148 -11.04 3.38 11.22
N ILE A 149 -10.15 3.83 12.11
CA ILE A 149 -9.17 4.89 11.81
C ILE A 149 -8.29 4.47 10.63
N ALA A 150 -7.77 3.25 10.63
CA ALA A 150 -6.94 2.74 9.54
C ALA A 150 -7.71 2.71 8.19
N LEU A 151 -8.97 2.27 8.20
CA LEU A 151 -9.83 2.26 7.02
C LEU A 151 -10.16 3.69 6.54
N MET A 152 -10.50 4.60 7.44
CA MET A 152 -10.76 5.99 7.13
C MET A 152 -9.51 6.64 6.50
N MET A 153 -8.33 6.42 7.08
CA MET A 153 -7.08 6.94 6.54
C MET A 153 -6.76 6.39 5.16
N SER A 154 -7.03 5.10 4.93
CA SER A 154 -6.89 4.50 3.59
C SER A 154 -7.84 5.16 2.58
N ARG A 155 -9.08 5.48 2.97
CA ARG A 155 -10.03 6.19 2.10
C ARG A 155 -9.65 7.64 1.85
N ILE A 156 -9.24 8.37 2.90
CA ILE A 156 -8.75 9.75 2.77
C ILE A 156 -7.54 9.81 1.83
N ALA A 157 -6.59 8.90 1.99
CA ALA A 157 -5.44 8.78 1.10
C ALA A 157 -5.87 8.56 -0.36
N LYS A 158 -6.83 7.66 -0.62
CA LYS A 158 -7.38 7.43 -1.96
C LYS A 158 -8.04 8.68 -2.54
N ILE A 159 -8.82 9.41 -1.75
CA ILE A 159 -9.51 10.64 -2.20
C ILE A 159 -8.49 11.73 -2.53
N LEU A 160 -7.52 11.97 -1.64
CA LEU A 160 -6.47 12.96 -1.85
C LEU A 160 -5.57 12.64 -3.06
N MET A 161 -5.47 11.36 -3.40
CA MET A 161 -4.65 10.89 -4.51
C MET A 161 -5.44 10.68 -5.82
N ARG A 162 -6.78 10.83 -5.83
CA ARG A 162 -7.66 10.42 -6.94
C ARG A 162 -7.32 11.04 -8.29
N ASP A 163 -6.93 12.32 -8.32
CA ASP A 163 -6.88 13.06 -9.59
C ASP A 163 -5.55 12.96 -10.36
N ARG A 164 -4.43 12.56 -9.73
CA ARG A 164 -3.10 12.57 -10.40
C ARG A 164 -2.16 11.42 -10.03
N VAL A 165 -2.54 10.52 -9.13
CA VAL A 165 -1.62 9.51 -8.56
C VAL A 165 -1.70 8.17 -9.28
N GLY A 166 -2.62 8.02 -10.20
CA GLY A 166 -2.69 6.85 -11.07
C GLY A 166 -1.57 6.74 -12.11
N VAL A 167 -0.43 7.45 -11.92
CA VAL A 167 0.71 7.39 -12.82
C VAL A 167 1.92 6.80 -12.09
N ILE A 168 2.45 5.69 -12.59
CA ILE A 168 3.76 5.19 -12.17
C ILE A 168 4.85 6.03 -12.84
N ILE A 169 5.75 6.56 -12.04
CA ILE A 169 6.93 7.30 -12.50
C ILE A 169 8.15 6.47 -12.08
N PRO A 170 8.81 5.78 -13.02
CA PRO A 170 10.00 4.99 -12.72
C PRO A 170 11.18 5.88 -12.33
N ASN A 171 11.97 5.43 -11.34
CA ASN A 171 13.28 6.01 -11.05
C ASN A 171 14.37 5.44 -11.96
N THR A 172 14.17 4.22 -12.46
CA THR A 172 15.02 3.55 -13.44
C THR A 172 14.16 2.66 -14.32
N TYR A 173 14.55 2.44 -15.55
CA TYR A 173 13.93 1.44 -16.38
C TYR A 173 14.89 0.88 -17.43
N THR A 174 14.66 -0.36 -17.78
CA THR A 174 15.40 -1.07 -18.82
C THR A 174 14.40 -1.67 -19.80
N LEU A 175 14.56 -1.32 -21.08
CA LEU A 175 13.82 -1.93 -22.18
C LEU A 175 14.63 -3.09 -22.71
N THR A 176 14.02 -4.27 -22.76
CA THR A 176 14.60 -5.48 -23.36
C THR A 176 13.74 -5.92 -24.55
N ASP A 177 14.20 -6.89 -25.31
CA ASP A 177 13.44 -7.53 -26.39
C ASP A 177 12.18 -8.27 -25.88
N ARG A 178 12.14 -8.63 -24.58
CA ARG A 178 11.04 -9.36 -23.96
C ARG A 178 10.09 -8.52 -23.12
N GLY A 179 10.42 -7.24 -22.89
CA GLY A 179 9.60 -6.35 -22.08
C GLY A 179 10.33 -5.17 -21.49
N ILE A 180 9.69 -4.50 -20.53
CA ILE A 180 10.25 -3.36 -19.81
C ILE A 180 10.33 -3.73 -18.33
N VAL A 181 11.50 -3.52 -17.73
CA VAL A 181 11.70 -3.64 -16.28
C VAL A 181 11.72 -2.26 -15.64
N ILE A 182 10.80 -2.00 -14.72
CA ILE A 182 10.66 -0.75 -14.01
C ILE A 182 11.23 -0.91 -12.60
N ASP A 183 12.14 -0.02 -12.20
CA ASP A 183 12.78 0.02 -10.87
C ASP A 183 13.37 -1.33 -10.42
N ASN A 184 13.80 -2.17 -11.37
CA ASN A 184 14.28 -3.53 -11.16
C ASN A 184 13.29 -4.44 -10.38
N ARG A 185 12.00 -4.12 -10.39
CA ARG A 185 10.98 -4.81 -9.59
C ARG A 185 9.70 -5.14 -10.34
N ILE A 186 9.29 -4.31 -11.26
CA ILE A 186 8.01 -4.44 -11.96
C ILE A 186 8.29 -4.79 -13.41
N PRO A 187 8.05 -6.02 -13.84
CA PRO A 187 8.15 -6.42 -15.23
C PRO A 187 6.88 -6.05 -16.00
N LEU A 188 7.06 -5.56 -17.22
CA LEU A 188 6.02 -5.42 -18.23
C LEU A 188 6.43 -6.29 -19.40
N LYS A 189 5.87 -7.48 -19.49
CA LYS A 189 6.19 -8.46 -20.53
C LYS A 189 5.49 -8.08 -21.83
N PHE A 190 6.18 -8.19 -22.96
CA PHE A 190 5.59 -8.03 -24.28
C PHE A 190 4.80 -9.28 -24.69
N PRO A 191 3.71 -9.13 -25.50
CA PRO A 191 3.13 -7.89 -26.01
C PRO A 191 2.35 -7.10 -24.94
N ILE A 192 2.39 -5.75 -25.00
CA ILE A 192 1.67 -4.86 -24.10
C ILE A 192 0.56 -4.17 -24.90
N GLU A 193 -0.70 -4.29 -24.47
CA GLU A 193 -1.81 -3.57 -25.08
C GLU A 193 -1.84 -2.11 -24.57
N ILE A 194 -1.47 -1.18 -25.45
CA ILE A 194 -1.44 0.25 -25.17
C ILE A 194 -2.72 0.88 -25.72
N ILE A 195 -3.51 1.51 -24.84
CA ILE A 195 -4.75 2.21 -25.21
C ILE A 195 -4.45 3.61 -25.74
N ASN A 196 -3.55 4.32 -25.05
CA ASN A 196 -3.24 5.71 -25.36
C ASN A 196 -1.79 6.04 -25.01
N TYR A 197 -1.24 7.05 -25.68
CA TYR A 197 0.08 7.55 -25.37
C TYR A 197 0.15 9.06 -25.51
N ARG A 198 1.03 9.69 -24.73
CA ARG A 198 1.32 11.12 -24.78
C ARG A 198 2.81 11.35 -24.74
N ILE A 199 3.34 12.08 -25.70
CA ILE A 199 4.76 12.46 -25.76
C ILE A 199 4.88 13.94 -25.41
N LYS A 200 5.69 14.27 -24.41
CA LYS A 200 6.12 15.63 -24.11
C LYS A 200 7.59 15.76 -24.49
N ARG A 201 7.84 16.54 -25.52
CA ARG A 201 9.20 16.68 -26.12
C ARG A 201 10.25 16.96 -25.05
N ARG A 202 11.37 16.24 -25.10
CA ARG A 202 12.53 16.33 -24.18
C ARG A 202 12.18 16.14 -22.69
N LYS A 203 11.03 15.57 -22.38
CA LYS A 203 10.62 15.32 -20.99
C LYS A 203 10.22 13.88 -20.76
N TYR A 204 9.09 13.46 -21.29
CA TYR A 204 8.57 12.12 -21.01
C TYR A 204 7.70 11.55 -22.13
N LEU A 205 7.59 10.23 -22.09
CA LEU A 205 6.58 9.42 -22.73
C LEU A 205 5.63 8.90 -21.66
N GLU A 206 4.34 9.17 -21.76
CA GLU A 206 3.31 8.58 -20.92
C GLU A 206 2.52 7.58 -21.76
N ILE A 207 2.36 6.37 -21.27
CA ILE A 207 1.57 5.30 -21.91
C ILE A 207 0.45 4.88 -20.98
N GLU A 208 -0.70 4.61 -21.55
CA GLU A 208 -1.88 4.07 -20.85
C GLU A 208 -2.12 2.65 -21.34
N LEU A 209 -2.08 1.71 -20.41
CA LEU A 209 -2.22 0.29 -20.67
C LEU A 209 -3.64 -0.18 -20.47
N LYS A 210 -4.06 -1.20 -21.19
CA LYS A 210 -5.35 -1.85 -21.01
C LYS A 210 -5.42 -2.57 -19.66
N GLU A 211 -4.36 -3.25 -19.30
CA GLU A 211 -4.25 -3.95 -18.03
C GLU A 211 -3.75 -3.04 -16.92
N GLN A 212 -4.22 -3.31 -15.70
CA GLN A 212 -3.76 -2.61 -14.51
C GLN A 212 -2.46 -3.22 -14.01
N ILE A 213 -1.46 -2.37 -13.78
CA ILE A 213 -0.17 -2.77 -13.22
C ILE A 213 -0.24 -2.64 -11.70
N GLY A 214 0.44 -3.57 -11.00
CA GLY A 214 0.59 -3.47 -9.56
C GLY A 214 -0.63 -3.84 -8.75
N ARG A 215 -1.55 -4.65 -9.30
CA ARG A 215 -2.74 -5.16 -8.59
C ARG A 215 -2.42 -5.75 -7.21
N GLU A 216 -1.21 -6.27 -7.02
CA GLU A 216 -0.85 -7.03 -5.83
C GLU A 216 -0.10 -6.22 -4.77
N PHE A 217 0.63 -5.16 -5.15
CA PHE A 217 1.53 -4.44 -4.24
C PHE A 217 1.37 -2.92 -4.25
N MET A 218 0.73 -2.35 -5.27
CA MET A 218 0.58 -0.90 -5.44
C MET A 218 -0.86 -0.55 -5.76
N GLN A 219 -1.18 0.73 -5.73
CA GLN A 219 -2.47 1.18 -6.25
C GLN A 219 -2.55 0.81 -7.74
N PRO A 220 -3.63 0.10 -8.16
CA PRO A 220 -3.76 -0.33 -9.54
C PRO A 220 -3.78 0.90 -10.46
N THR A 221 -2.82 0.98 -11.35
CA THR A 221 -2.73 2.06 -12.33
C THR A 221 -2.58 1.50 -13.72
N ARG A 222 -3.07 2.26 -14.69
CA ARG A 222 -2.91 1.96 -16.11
C ARG A 222 -1.91 2.88 -16.79
N ARG A 223 -1.41 3.91 -16.10
CA ARG A 223 -0.55 4.93 -16.69
C ARG A 223 0.86 4.85 -16.17
N ILE A 224 1.82 4.89 -17.09
CA ILE A 224 3.25 4.94 -16.78
C ILE A 224 3.84 6.12 -17.51
N ARG A 225 4.67 6.89 -16.81
CA ARG A 225 5.38 8.03 -17.38
C ARG A 225 6.87 7.77 -17.35
N PHE A 226 7.45 7.52 -18.52
CA PHE A 226 8.86 7.30 -18.72
C PHE A 226 9.55 8.63 -19.05
N TYR A 227 10.35 9.15 -18.15
CA TYR A 227 11.19 10.31 -18.43
C TYR A 227 12.36 9.91 -19.31
N SER A 228 12.68 10.74 -20.32
CA SER A 228 13.75 10.48 -21.27
C SER A 228 14.17 11.76 -21.97
N LYS A 229 15.46 11.87 -22.35
CA LYS A 229 15.96 12.94 -23.25
C LYS A 229 15.36 12.85 -24.65
N SER A 230 15.01 11.63 -25.07
CA SER A 230 14.47 11.33 -26.40
C SER A 230 13.20 10.48 -26.33
N PRO A 231 12.07 11.02 -25.83
CA PRO A 231 10.85 10.23 -25.61
C PRO A 231 10.23 9.72 -26.93
N GLY A 232 10.42 10.40 -28.04
CA GLY A 232 9.99 9.91 -29.35
C GLY A 232 10.74 8.65 -29.80
N LYS A 233 12.08 8.61 -29.62
CA LYS A 233 12.87 7.41 -29.91
C LYS A 233 12.46 6.24 -29.01
N LEU A 234 12.20 6.50 -27.74
CA LEU A 234 11.70 5.48 -26.80
C LEU A 234 10.36 4.91 -27.26
N TRP A 235 9.44 5.77 -27.71
CA TRP A 235 8.14 5.33 -28.22
C TRP A 235 8.28 4.42 -29.46
N THR A 236 9.12 4.81 -30.42
CA THR A 236 9.35 3.99 -31.63
C THR A 236 9.88 2.61 -31.23
N LEU A 237 10.86 2.53 -30.33
CA LEU A 237 11.40 1.26 -29.86
C LEU A 237 10.33 0.38 -29.17
N ILE A 238 9.50 0.95 -28.30
CA ILE A 238 8.44 0.19 -27.62
C ILE A 238 7.42 -0.32 -28.62
N ARG A 239 6.98 0.53 -29.55
CA ARG A 239 5.99 0.18 -30.56
C ARG A 239 6.50 -0.95 -31.47
N ASP A 240 7.74 -0.86 -31.94
CA ASP A 240 8.31 -1.84 -32.85
C ASP A 240 8.46 -3.21 -32.14
N LEU A 241 8.88 -3.24 -30.88
CA LEU A 241 8.98 -4.46 -30.08
C LEU A 241 7.61 -5.08 -29.75
N CYS A 242 6.60 -4.27 -29.49
CA CYS A 242 5.22 -4.77 -29.27
C CYS A 242 4.65 -5.39 -30.56
N ASN A 243 4.93 -4.80 -31.73
CA ASN A 243 4.42 -5.32 -33.01
C ASN A 243 5.10 -6.63 -33.42
N VAL A 244 6.40 -6.77 -33.17
CA VAL A 244 7.14 -8.02 -33.45
C VAL A 244 6.64 -9.16 -32.57
N SER A 245 6.34 -8.92 -31.30
CA SER A 245 5.88 -9.97 -30.38
C SER A 245 4.41 -10.38 -30.60
N SER A 246 3.63 -9.62 -31.36
CA SER A 246 2.25 -9.99 -31.73
C SER A 246 2.18 -10.81 -33.02
N SER A 247 3.30 -11.03 -33.70
CA SER A 247 3.40 -11.80 -34.97
C SER A 247 4.03 -13.21 -34.78
N GLU A 248 4.43 -13.55 -33.57
CA GLU A 248 4.84 -14.89 -33.14
C GLU A 248 3.71 -15.57 -32.30
#